data_6d32ed9ff4604277225a00d6ff07c471
#
_entry.id   6d32ed9ff4604277225a00d6ff07c471
#
_cell.length_a   1.000
_cell.length_b   1.000
_cell.length_c   1.000
_cell.angle_alpha   90.00
_cell.angle_beta   90.00
_cell.angle_gamma   90.00
#
_symmetry.space_group_name_H-M   'P 1'
#
loop_
_entity.id
_entity.type
_entity.pdbx_description
1 polymer ?
#
loop_
_entity_poly.entity_id
_entity_poly.type
_entity_poly.pdbx_seq_one_letter_code
_entity_poly.pdbx_strand_id
1 'polypeptide(L)'
;MIRQLSILTLAALLACAIPGHAQDTPAPAQSAIILPAEPELEEPEALIGDLVLVEDSADQVLTLLEKMTDKIILRRQDIPPSKFTFNSRGPLTKREAVLALESLLTLNGIMLTDMGGRFMKAVPATNVNTHVPQMLPGSTLGLNASQQIYAKLFKLDYLNATEAAFPLVQNLISQNSSILPFPKSNALLITDALINLQRIETILNEADRPQVVREEIKFVKLNFVQAGEMQERLDNLIQGPLNSYLEGNTSVTAD
;
A
#
# COMPACT_ATOMS: atom_id res chain seq x y z
N MET A 1 65.05 5.81 7.67
CA MET A 1 65.77 4.54 7.90
C MET A 1 64.94 3.48 7.31
N ILE A 2 65.24 3.04 6.11
CA ILE A 2 66.04 1.87 5.76
C ILE A 2 65.13 0.63 5.80
N ARG A 3 64.72 0.17 4.58
CA ARG A 3 65.19 -0.93 3.70
C ARG A 3 64.43 -2.23 3.96
N GLN A 4 64.12 -3.15 3.06
CA GLN A 4 64.39 -3.55 1.66
C GLN A 4 63.46 -4.73 1.39
N LEU A 5 62.83 -4.93 0.26
CA LEU A 5 63.27 -5.51 -1.02
C LEU A 5 63.76 -6.97 -0.97
N SER A 6 63.12 -7.85 -1.71
CA SER A 6 63.68 -8.96 -2.50
C SER A 6 62.49 -9.77 -3.13
N ILE A 7 62.21 -9.75 -4.41
CA ILE A 7 62.88 -10.19 -5.65
C ILE A 7 62.90 -11.73 -5.83
N LEU A 8 62.22 -12.16 -6.93
CA LEU A 8 62.48 -13.19 -7.97
C LEU A 8 62.50 -14.67 -7.54
N THR A 9 61.78 -15.54 -8.27
CA THR A 9 62.32 -16.17 -9.48
C THR A 9 61.26 -16.90 -10.31
N LEU A 10 61.37 -16.73 -11.56
CA LEU A 10 60.95 -17.31 -12.80
C LEU A 10 61.34 -18.80 -12.93
N ALA A 11 60.40 -19.66 -13.41
CA ALA A 11 60.77 -20.84 -14.21
C ALA A 11 59.61 -21.22 -15.12
N ALA A 12 59.87 -21.03 -16.41
CA ALA A 12 59.08 -21.52 -17.52
C ALA A 12 59.33 -23.01 -17.72
N LEU A 13 58.28 -23.78 -18.02
CA LEU A 13 58.45 -25.05 -18.75
C LEU A 13 57.26 -25.24 -19.70
N LEU A 14 57.63 -25.24 -20.97
CA LEU A 14 56.87 -25.49 -22.17
C LEU A 14 56.61 -27.00 -22.32
N ALA A 15 55.37 -27.46 -22.48
CA ALA A 15 55.08 -28.77 -23.04
C ALA A 15 53.77 -28.70 -23.88
N CYS A 16 53.99 -28.96 -25.13
CA CYS A 16 53.02 -29.13 -26.21
C CYS A 16 52.28 -30.46 -26.05
N ALA A 17 50.95 -30.50 -26.15
CA ALA A 17 50.23 -31.69 -26.64
C ALA A 17 48.76 -31.43 -26.98
N ILE A 18 48.40 -31.52 -28.24
CA ILE A 18 47.28 -32.15 -28.97
C ILE A 18 45.84 -31.92 -28.51
N PRO A 19 44.90 -31.51 -29.41
CA PRO A 19 43.50 -31.30 -29.13
C PRO A 19 42.70 -32.59 -29.17
N GLY A 20 42.11 -32.97 -28.05
CA GLY A 20 41.06 -33.96 -27.95
C GLY A 20 39.70 -33.28 -27.89
N HIS A 21 38.86 -33.53 -28.92
CA HIS A 21 37.44 -33.18 -28.89
C HIS A 21 36.75 -33.97 -27.79
N ALA A 22 36.29 -33.30 -26.77
CA ALA A 22 35.32 -33.83 -25.82
C ALA A 22 34.06 -32.97 -25.93
N GLN A 23 32.95 -33.63 -26.23
CA GLN A 23 31.62 -33.04 -26.29
C GLN A 23 31.23 -32.55 -24.88
N ASP A 24 31.05 -31.24 -24.73
CA ASP A 24 30.45 -30.65 -23.56
C ASP A 24 28.95 -30.95 -23.54
N THR A 25 28.58 -31.88 -22.68
CA THR A 25 27.19 -32.05 -22.26
C THR A 25 26.95 -30.97 -21.19
N PRO A 26 25.97 -30.06 -21.36
CA PRO A 26 25.69 -29.09 -20.31
C PRO A 26 25.12 -29.79 -19.09
N ALA A 27 25.78 -29.64 -17.96
CA ALA A 27 25.28 -30.05 -16.65
C ALA A 27 23.96 -29.35 -16.34
N PRO A 28 22.99 -30.04 -15.71
CA PRO A 28 21.72 -29.44 -15.34
C PRO A 28 21.99 -28.29 -14.36
N ALA A 29 21.48 -27.10 -14.70
CA ALA A 29 21.49 -25.95 -13.82
C ALA A 29 20.80 -26.33 -12.50
N GLN A 30 21.57 -26.38 -11.43
CA GLN A 30 21.04 -26.47 -10.08
C GLN A 30 20.22 -25.18 -9.83
N SER A 31 18.90 -25.33 -9.79
CA SER A 31 18.01 -24.29 -9.31
C SER A 31 18.43 -23.93 -7.89
N ALA A 32 19.04 -22.77 -7.74
CA ALA A 32 19.30 -22.20 -6.44
C ALA A 32 17.93 -22.01 -5.76
N ILE A 33 17.67 -22.79 -4.72
CA ILE A 33 16.56 -22.56 -3.82
C ILE A 33 16.86 -21.21 -3.16
N ILE A 34 16.20 -20.14 -3.61
CA ILE A 34 16.18 -18.87 -2.91
C ILE A 34 15.39 -19.13 -1.63
N LEU A 35 16.10 -19.41 -0.55
CA LEU A 35 15.52 -19.35 0.78
C LEU A 35 14.94 -17.95 0.95
N PRO A 36 13.70 -17.83 1.46
CA PRO A 36 13.19 -16.51 1.86
C PRO A 36 14.22 -15.91 2.81
N ALA A 37 14.59 -14.64 2.57
CA ALA A 37 15.44 -13.92 3.50
C ALA A 37 14.81 -14.06 4.89
N GLU A 38 15.58 -14.55 5.86
CA GLU A 38 15.19 -14.51 7.26
C GLU A 38 14.77 -13.07 7.57
N PRO A 39 13.63 -12.86 8.26
CA PRO A 39 13.26 -11.52 8.67
C PRO A 39 14.44 -10.95 9.45
N GLU A 40 15.01 -9.86 8.93
CA GLU A 40 16.04 -9.09 9.57
C GLU A 40 15.53 -8.76 10.97
N LEU A 41 16.13 -9.34 12.00
CA LEU A 41 15.77 -9.08 13.39
C LEU A 41 15.99 -7.59 13.60
N GLU A 42 14.92 -6.81 13.58
CA GLU A 42 14.97 -5.38 13.92
C GLU A 42 15.63 -5.29 15.31
N GLU A 43 16.73 -4.56 15.41
CA GLU A 43 17.36 -4.30 16.69
C GLU A 43 16.31 -3.71 17.64
N PRO A 44 16.25 -4.17 18.91
CA PRO A 44 15.23 -3.70 19.83
C PRO A 44 15.34 -2.17 19.95
N GLU A 45 14.32 -1.45 19.48
CA GLU A 45 14.25 0.00 19.60
C GLU A 45 14.39 0.40 21.07
N ALA A 46 15.22 1.40 21.33
CA ALA A 46 15.46 1.91 22.68
C ALA A 46 14.14 2.38 23.31
N LEU A 47 13.83 1.87 24.49
CA LEU A 47 12.70 2.30 25.29
C LEU A 47 12.94 3.71 25.82
N ILE A 48 11.98 4.61 25.67
CA ILE A 48 12.06 6.01 26.12
C ILE A 48 11.45 6.24 27.51
N GLY A 49 10.92 5.18 28.13
CA GLY A 49 10.22 5.29 29.41
C GLY A 49 8.71 5.57 29.26
N ASP A 50 8.08 5.89 30.38
CA ASP A 50 6.64 6.15 30.42
C ASP A 50 6.31 7.52 29.84
N LEU A 51 5.33 7.56 28.95
CA LEU A 51 4.78 8.80 28.40
C LEU A 51 3.53 9.20 29.18
N VAL A 52 3.62 10.32 29.91
CA VAL A 52 2.50 10.85 30.71
C VAL A 52 2.23 12.30 30.31
N LEU A 53 1.01 12.58 29.87
CA LEU A 53 0.49 13.90 29.58
C LEU A 53 -0.65 14.20 30.55
N VAL A 54 -0.65 15.39 31.17
CA VAL A 54 -1.69 15.81 32.13
C VAL A 54 -2.18 17.20 31.77
N GLU A 55 -3.32 17.27 31.08
CA GLU A 55 -3.90 18.51 30.58
C GLU A 55 -2.95 19.37 29.71
N ASP A 56 -2.01 18.71 29.02
CA ASP A 56 -1.05 19.38 28.15
C ASP A 56 -1.75 20.03 26.95
N SER A 57 -1.29 21.22 26.55
CA SER A 57 -1.82 21.92 25.38
C SER A 57 -1.34 21.30 24.06
N ALA A 58 -2.04 21.59 22.96
CA ALA A 58 -1.62 21.16 21.62
C ALA A 58 -0.16 21.58 21.30
N ASP A 59 0.25 22.78 21.73
CA ASP A 59 1.60 23.26 21.51
C ASP A 59 2.66 22.46 22.27
N GLN A 60 2.36 22.01 23.50
CA GLN A 60 3.27 21.16 24.26
C GLN A 60 3.42 19.79 23.61
N VAL A 61 2.31 19.19 23.16
CA VAL A 61 2.31 17.89 22.45
C VAL A 61 3.07 17.99 21.13
N LEU A 62 2.85 19.05 20.35
CA LEU A 62 3.59 19.30 19.11
C LEU A 62 5.09 19.50 19.37
N THR A 63 5.47 20.23 20.44
CA THR A 63 6.88 20.42 20.81
C THR A 63 7.54 19.10 21.25
N LEU A 64 6.79 18.24 21.94
CA LEU A 64 7.27 16.91 22.30
C LEU A 64 7.50 16.04 21.04
N LEU A 65 6.57 16.11 20.09
CA LEU A 65 6.68 15.39 18.83
C LEU A 65 7.88 15.88 17.99
N GLU A 66 8.15 17.21 17.95
CA GLU A 66 9.34 17.78 17.31
C GLU A 66 10.64 17.16 17.86
N LYS A 67 10.74 17.04 19.19
CA LYS A 67 11.90 16.43 19.86
C LYS A 67 12.06 14.95 19.54
N MET A 68 10.95 14.23 19.35
CA MET A 68 10.98 12.81 19.04
C MET A 68 11.26 12.53 17.57
N THR A 69 10.77 13.37 16.66
CA THR A 69 10.88 13.16 15.21
C THR A 69 12.08 13.88 14.58
N ASP A 70 12.75 14.78 15.32
CA ASP A 70 13.77 15.71 14.80
C ASP A 70 13.29 16.57 13.62
N LYS A 71 11.95 16.74 13.52
CA LYS A 71 11.29 17.56 12.51
C LYS A 71 10.78 18.86 13.13
N ILE A 72 10.70 19.91 12.33
CA ILE A 72 10.15 21.20 12.70
C ILE A 72 8.69 21.25 12.27
N ILE A 73 7.77 21.47 13.21
CA ILE A 73 6.34 21.48 12.95
C ILE A 73 5.84 22.91 12.82
N LEU A 74 5.42 23.27 11.60
CA LEU A 74 4.78 24.55 11.32
C LEU A 74 3.33 24.51 11.82
N ARG A 75 2.99 25.46 12.70
CA ARG A 75 1.69 25.52 13.36
C ARG A 75 0.83 26.61 12.75
N ARG A 76 -0.41 26.29 12.43
CA ARG A 76 -1.38 27.30 12.01
C ARG A 76 -2.02 27.97 13.23
N GLN A 77 -2.50 29.21 13.06
CA GLN A 77 -3.16 29.95 14.16
C GLN A 77 -4.57 29.43 14.49
N ASP A 78 -5.18 28.67 13.56
CA ASP A 78 -6.53 28.12 13.69
C ASP A 78 -6.56 26.67 14.21
N ILE A 79 -5.47 26.21 14.85
CA ILE A 79 -5.45 24.89 15.52
C ILE A 79 -6.40 24.95 16.73
N PRO A 80 -7.30 23.93 16.87
CA PRO A 80 -8.22 23.88 18.00
C PRO A 80 -7.47 23.88 19.33
N PRO A 81 -7.87 24.71 20.31
CA PRO A 81 -7.31 24.67 21.65
C PRO A 81 -7.79 23.41 22.36
N SER A 82 -6.99 22.36 22.32
CA SER A 82 -7.29 21.07 22.94
C SER A 82 -6.36 20.80 24.10
N LYS A 83 -6.87 20.13 25.13
CA LYS A 83 -6.09 19.60 26.24
C LYS A 83 -5.96 18.09 26.10
N PHE A 84 -4.75 17.59 26.33
CA PHE A 84 -4.41 16.19 26.14
C PHE A 84 -4.08 15.55 27.48
N THR A 85 -4.71 14.43 27.75
CA THR A 85 -4.39 13.58 28.89
C THR A 85 -4.12 12.18 28.37
N PHE A 86 -2.94 11.66 28.65
CA PHE A 86 -2.52 10.32 28.22
C PHE A 86 -1.56 9.72 29.22
N ASN A 87 -1.64 8.40 29.44
CA ASN A 87 -0.71 7.65 30.26
C ASN A 87 -0.46 6.28 29.61
N SER A 88 0.78 6.01 29.24
CA SER A 88 1.19 4.76 28.58
C SER A 88 1.14 3.54 29.51
N ARG A 89 1.12 3.74 30.83
CA ARG A 89 1.19 2.67 31.84
C ARG A 89 2.39 1.73 31.71
N GLY A 90 3.42 2.14 31.01
CA GLY A 90 4.65 1.38 30.77
C GLY A 90 5.55 2.04 29.76
N PRO A 91 6.81 1.60 29.66
CA PRO A 91 7.77 2.16 28.74
C PRO A 91 7.35 1.88 27.30
N LEU A 92 7.49 2.89 26.44
CA LEU A 92 7.24 2.85 25.01
C LEU A 92 8.55 2.93 24.22
N THR A 93 8.55 2.37 23.04
CA THR A 93 9.57 2.68 22.03
C THR A 93 9.34 4.08 21.47
N LYS A 94 10.39 4.68 20.89
CA LYS A 94 10.28 5.99 20.24
C LYS A 94 9.18 6.01 19.16
N ARG A 95 9.07 4.93 18.39
CA ARG A 95 8.08 4.76 17.32
C ARG A 95 6.64 4.71 17.87
N GLU A 96 6.42 3.92 18.92
CA GLU A 96 5.12 3.83 19.56
C GLU A 96 4.69 5.16 20.19
N ALA A 97 5.60 5.87 20.83
CA ALA A 97 5.31 7.18 21.41
C ALA A 97 4.95 8.22 20.35
N VAL A 98 5.67 8.25 19.21
CA VAL A 98 5.33 9.12 18.08
C VAL A 98 3.95 8.78 17.54
N LEU A 99 3.65 7.50 17.30
CA LEU A 99 2.34 7.06 16.82
C LEU A 99 1.22 7.41 17.79
N ALA A 100 1.45 7.27 19.12
CA ALA A 100 0.49 7.64 20.15
C ALA A 100 0.20 9.15 20.14
N LEU A 101 1.24 9.99 20.05
CA LEU A 101 1.08 11.46 19.98
C LEU A 101 0.37 11.89 18.69
N GLU A 102 0.72 11.32 17.54
CA GLU A 102 0.04 11.57 16.26
C GLU A 102 -1.44 11.17 16.35
N SER A 103 -1.74 10.02 16.95
CA SER A 103 -3.11 9.54 17.13
C SER A 103 -3.91 10.46 18.05
N LEU A 104 -3.32 10.92 19.16
CA LEU A 104 -3.97 11.87 20.06
C LEU A 104 -4.29 13.20 19.35
N LEU A 105 -3.37 13.72 18.54
CA LEU A 105 -3.58 14.94 17.77
C LEU A 105 -4.73 14.74 16.77
N THR A 106 -4.74 13.63 16.04
CA THR A 106 -5.78 13.31 15.06
C THR A 106 -7.16 13.18 15.70
N LEU A 107 -7.26 12.50 16.84
CA LEU A 107 -8.51 12.37 17.62
C LEU A 107 -9.07 13.72 18.07
N ASN A 108 -8.21 14.72 18.28
CA ASN A 108 -8.60 16.07 18.67
C ASN A 108 -8.68 17.04 17.48
N GLY A 109 -8.77 16.52 16.27
CA GLY A 109 -8.98 17.31 15.05
C GLY A 109 -7.73 18.05 14.56
N ILE A 110 -6.53 17.62 14.94
CA ILE A 110 -5.26 18.17 14.49
C ILE A 110 -4.55 17.11 13.64
N MET A 111 -4.32 17.40 12.38
CA MET A 111 -3.66 16.51 11.44
C MET A 111 -2.25 16.98 11.13
N LEU A 112 -1.37 16.02 10.93
CA LEU A 112 0.01 16.24 10.55
C LEU A 112 0.22 15.87 9.09
N THR A 113 0.92 16.75 8.36
CA THR A 113 1.27 16.53 6.95
C THR A 113 2.76 16.75 6.78
N ASP A 114 3.46 15.80 6.18
CA ASP A 114 4.85 15.95 5.80
C ASP A 114 4.97 16.94 4.62
N MET A 115 5.93 17.85 4.71
CA MET A 115 6.25 18.81 3.65
C MET A 115 7.52 18.40 2.89
N GLY A 116 8.13 17.30 3.30
CA GLY A 116 9.44 16.86 2.84
C GLY A 116 10.60 17.43 3.67
N GLY A 117 11.70 16.68 3.72
CA GLY A 117 12.87 17.05 4.50
C GLY A 117 12.60 17.13 5.99
N ARG A 118 12.93 18.27 6.60
CA ARG A 118 12.82 18.49 8.05
C ARG A 118 11.51 19.13 8.50
N PHE A 119 10.58 19.40 7.58
CA PHE A 119 9.40 20.19 7.88
C PHE A 119 8.13 19.33 7.85
N MET A 120 7.30 19.53 8.83
CA MET A 120 5.92 19.07 8.90
C MET A 120 5.02 20.25 9.15
N LYS A 121 3.74 20.15 8.85
CA LYS A 121 2.73 21.14 9.25
C LYS A 121 1.61 20.47 10.05
N ALA A 122 1.18 21.16 11.09
CA ALA A 122 -0.01 20.84 11.84
C ALA A 122 -1.17 21.69 11.30
N VAL A 123 -2.27 21.02 10.92
CA VAL A 123 -3.46 21.66 10.33
C VAL A 123 -4.72 21.12 10.99
N PRO A 124 -5.80 21.90 11.03
CA PRO A 124 -7.09 21.39 11.49
C PRO A 124 -7.57 20.26 10.56
N ALA A 125 -8.26 19.27 11.11
CA ALA A 125 -8.77 18.11 10.38
C ALA A 125 -9.85 18.45 9.33
N THR A 126 -10.26 19.71 9.25
CA THR A 126 -11.20 20.17 8.24
C THR A 126 -10.50 20.44 6.92
N ASN A 127 -11.10 20.00 5.80
CA ASN A 127 -10.62 20.30 4.44
C ASN A 127 -9.19 19.83 4.13
N VAL A 128 -8.86 18.58 4.45
CA VAL A 128 -7.54 17.97 4.23
C VAL A 128 -7.02 18.17 2.80
N ASN A 129 -7.92 18.14 1.81
CA ASN A 129 -7.58 18.34 0.39
C ASN A 129 -6.96 19.72 0.07
N THR A 130 -7.28 20.74 0.88
CA THR A 130 -6.73 22.11 0.68
C THR A 130 -5.29 22.23 1.15
N HIS A 131 -4.80 21.26 1.91
CA HIS A 131 -3.45 21.30 2.50
C HIS A 131 -2.38 20.62 1.66
N VAL A 132 -2.74 20.12 0.47
CA VAL A 132 -1.81 19.50 -0.50
C VAL A 132 -0.84 18.53 0.20
N PRO A 133 -1.32 17.38 0.67
CA PRO A 133 -0.45 16.41 1.31
C PRO A 133 0.56 15.84 0.31
N GLN A 134 1.71 15.43 0.82
CA GLN A 134 2.76 14.81 -0.01
C GLN A 134 2.23 13.54 -0.67
N MET A 135 2.54 13.37 -1.96
CA MET A 135 2.21 12.16 -2.69
C MET A 135 3.27 11.08 -2.45
N LEU A 136 2.84 9.89 -2.06
CA LEU A 136 3.73 8.73 -1.88
C LEU A 136 3.84 7.95 -3.18
N PRO A 137 5.04 7.82 -3.75
CA PRO A 137 5.31 6.92 -4.87
C PRO A 137 5.50 5.48 -4.36
N GLY A 138 5.06 4.50 -5.15
CA GLY A 138 5.28 3.08 -4.84
C GLY A 138 4.40 2.53 -3.71
N SER A 139 4.75 1.36 -3.17
CA SER A 139 3.99 0.71 -2.09
C SER A 139 4.21 1.40 -0.74
N THR A 140 3.15 1.47 0.07
CA THR A 140 3.20 1.99 1.44
C THR A 140 3.43 0.90 2.48
N LEU A 141 3.33 -0.38 2.10
CA LEU A 141 3.36 -1.51 3.03
C LEU A 141 4.69 -1.68 3.77
N GLY A 142 5.79 -1.18 3.18
CA GLY A 142 7.13 -1.19 3.80
C GLY A 142 7.43 0.03 4.66
N LEU A 143 6.51 1.00 4.79
CA LEU A 143 6.71 2.19 5.61
C LEU A 143 6.24 1.95 7.04
N ASN A 144 6.88 2.63 8.00
CA ASN A 144 6.43 2.60 9.39
C ASN A 144 5.03 3.22 9.51
N ALA A 145 4.16 2.58 10.31
CA ALA A 145 2.82 3.08 10.56
C ALA A 145 2.86 4.49 11.15
N SER A 146 2.03 5.40 10.62
CA SER A 146 1.92 6.80 11.07
C SER A 146 0.51 7.31 10.81
N GLN A 147 0.08 8.29 11.62
CA GLN A 147 -1.18 9.02 11.43
C GLN A 147 -1.01 10.27 10.56
N GLN A 148 0.17 10.50 10.00
CA GLN A 148 0.39 11.58 9.06
C GLN A 148 -0.39 11.37 7.77
N ILE A 149 -0.88 12.48 7.21
CA ILE A 149 -1.72 12.46 6.01
C ILE A 149 -0.85 12.50 4.77
N TYR A 150 -1.12 11.58 3.88
CA TYR A 150 -0.49 11.45 2.57
C TYR A 150 -1.52 11.27 1.47
N ALA A 151 -1.13 11.59 0.24
CA ALA A 151 -1.88 11.26 -0.95
C ALA A 151 -1.21 10.09 -1.68
N LYS A 152 -2.00 9.13 -2.18
CA LYS A 152 -1.51 8.01 -2.96
C LYS A 152 -2.40 7.72 -4.14
N LEU A 153 -1.78 7.48 -5.29
CA LEU A 153 -2.46 7.03 -6.50
C LEU A 153 -2.38 5.51 -6.61
N PHE A 154 -3.52 4.86 -6.54
CA PHE A 154 -3.68 3.41 -6.76
C PHE A 154 -4.11 3.18 -8.20
N LYS A 155 -3.28 2.51 -8.99
CA LYS A 155 -3.62 2.01 -10.32
C LYS A 155 -4.16 0.61 -10.18
N LEU A 156 -5.24 0.30 -10.89
CA LEU A 156 -5.92 -0.99 -10.85
C LEU A 156 -5.83 -1.65 -12.22
N ASP A 157 -5.53 -2.94 -12.23
CA ASP A 157 -5.36 -3.70 -13.46
C ASP A 157 -6.64 -4.45 -13.87
N TYR A 158 -7.36 -5.02 -12.90
CA TYR A 158 -8.54 -5.87 -13.12
C TYR A 158 -9.82 -5.26 -12.61
N LEU A 159 -9.76 -4.59 -11.46
CA LEU A 159 -10.93 -3.98 -10.82
C LEU A 159 -11.24 -2.63 -11.46
N ASN A 160 -12.51 -2.38 -11.78
CA ASN A 160 -12.92 -1.06 -12.30
C ASN A 160 -12.88 -0.02 -11.18
N ALA A 161 -12.09 1.05 -11.38
CA ALA A 161 -11.86 2.09 -10.38
C ALA A 161 -13.16 2.79 -9.95
N THR A 162 -14.11 3.01 -10.86
CA THR A 162 -15.34 3.78 -10.59
C THR A 162 -16.46 2.89 -10.06
N GLU A 163 -16.66 1.73 -10.68
CA GLU A 163 -17.82 0.89 -10.42
C GLU A 163 -17.64 -0.08 -9.26
N ALA A 164 -16.38 -0.54 -9.05
CA ALA A 164 -16.09 -1.56 -8.04
C ALA A 164 -15.18 -1.03 -6.92
N ALA A 165 -14.03 -0.45 -7.27
CA ALA A 165 -13.05 -0.05 -6.25
C ALA A 165 -13.49 1.20 -5.47
N PHE A 166 -14.08 2.19 -6.11
CA PHE A 166 -14.55 3.41 -5.44
C PHE A 166 -15.57 3.11 -4.34
N PRO A 167 -16.69 2.35 -4.58
CA PRO A 167 -17.63 2.00 -3.53
C PRO A 167 -17.02 1.18 -2.40
N LEU A 168 -16.09 0.29 -2.72
CA LEU A 168 -15.37 -0.52 -1.74
C LEU A 168 -14.55 0.39 -0.80
N VAL A 169 -13.73 1.27 -1.36
CA VAL A 169 -12.82 2.13 -0.59
C VAL A 169 -13.56 3.23 0.15
N GLN A 170 -14.67 3.75 -0.40
CA GLN A 170 -15.46 4.82 0.23
C GLN A 170 -15.90 4.48 1.66
N ASN A 171 -16.13 3.20 1.95
CA ASN A 171 -16.48 2.73 3.30
C ASN A 171 -15.27 2.49 4.21
N LEU A 172 -14.05 2.56 3.69
CA LEU A 172 -12.80 2.28 4.41
C LEU A 172 -12.03 3.54 4.78
N ILE A 173 -12.27 4.65 4.08
CA ILE A 173 -11.57 5.92 4.32
C ILE A 173 -12.00 6.57 5.63
N SER A 174 -11.11 7.39 6.21
CA SER A 174 -11.37 8.17 7.41
C SER A 174 -12.35 9.33 7.12
N GLN A 175 -12.98 9.88 8.16
CA GLN A 175 -13.97 10.96 8.00
C GLN A 175 -13.42 12.22 7.30
N ASN A 176 -12.14 12.52 7.52
CA ASN A 176 -11.47 13.71 6.99
C ASN A 176 -10.59 13.40 5.78
N SER A 177 -10.76 12.25 5.17
CA SER A 177 -10.01 11.81 3.98
C SER A 177 -10.76 12.16 2.70
N SER A 178 -10.13 11.91 1.56
CA SER A 178 -10.76 12.06 0.26
C SER A 178 -10.38 10.95 -0.69
N ILE A 179 -11.30 10.66 -1.59
CA ILE A 179 -11.10 9.72 -2.68
C ILE A 179 -11.55 10.37 -3.98
N LEU A 180 -10.71 10.30 -5.00
CA LEU A 180 -11.00 10.81 -6.34
C LEU A 180 -10.73 9.74 -7.39
N PRO A 181 -11.75 9.24 -8.09
CA PRO A 181 -11.60 8.27 -9.16
C PRO A 181 -11.13 8.94 -10.46
N PHE A 182 -10.23 8.26 -11.17
CA PHE A 182 -9.76 8.61 -12.52
C PHE A 182 -10.17 7.51 -13.51
N PRO A 183 -11.38 7.58 -14.10
CA PRO A 183 -11.92 6.50 -14.94
C PRO A 183 -11.03 6.17 -16.15
N LYS A 184 -10.44 7.19 -16.78
CA LYS A 184 -9.61 6.99 -18.00
C LYS A 184 -8.30 6.23 -17.74
N SER A 185 -7.74 6.36 -16.56
CA SER A 185 -6.49 5.70 -16.17
C SER A 185 -6.69 4.50 -15.25
N ASN A 186 -7.95 4.14 -14.99
CA ASN A 186 -8.36 3.10 -14.05
C ASN A 186 -7.62 3.22 -12.70
N ALA A 187 -7.67 4.40 -12.09
CA ALA A 187 -6.93 4.72 -10.88
C ALA A 187 -7.79 5.45 -9.85
N LEU A 188 -7.40 5.34 -8.58
CA LEU A 188 -7.98 6.07 -7.45
C LEU A 188 -6.89 6.91 -6.78
N LEU A 189 -7.12 8.21 -6.64
CA LEU A 189 -6.29 9.06 -5.76
C LEU A 189 -6.96 9.11 -4.39
N ILE A 190 -6.26 8.62 -3.39
CA ILE A 190 -6.75 8.57 -2.01
C ILE A 190 -5.84 9.43 -1.15
N THR A 191 -6.45 10.28 -0.33
CA THR A 191 -5.76 11.12 0.66
C THR A 191 -6.25 10.72 2.03
N ASP A 192 -5.37 10.11 2.83
CA ASP A 192 -5.71 9.61 4.17
C ASP A 192 -4.44 9.46 5.04
N ALA A 193 -4.62 9.05 6.31
CA ALA A 193 -3.51 8.67 7.16
C ALA A 193 -2.73 7.47 6.59
N LEU A 194 -1.41 7.46 6.76
CA LEU A 194 -0.55 6.40 6.21
C LEU A 194 -1.01 5.00 6.64
N ILE A 195 -1.34 4.82 7.91
CA ILE A 195 -1.82 3.53 8.43
C ILE A 195 -3.09 3.05 7.72
N ASN A 196 -3.99 3.98 7.36
CA ASN A 196 -5.20 3.63 6.63
C ASN A 196 -4.93 3.39 5.14
N LEU A 197 -4.00 4.15 4.53
CA LEU A 197 -3.54 3.88 3.16
C LEU A 197 -2.92 2.50 3.02
N GLN A 198 -2.14 2.04 4.01
CA GLN A 198 -1.57 0.68 4.05
C GLN A 198 -2.66 -0.39 4.09
N ARG A 199 -3.67 -0.17 4.95
CA ARG A 199 -4.83 -1.07 5.02
C ARG A 199 -5.60 -1.12 3.70
N ILE A 200 -5.86 0.03 3.08
CA ILE A 200 -6.54 0.12 1.78
C ILE A 200 -5.71 -0.56 0.69
N GLU A 201 -4.38 -0.35 0.68
CA GLU A 201 -3.48 -1.00 -0.27
C GLU A 201 -3.54 -2.52 -0.17
N THR A 202 -3.53 -3.07 1.05
CA THR A 202 -3.66 -4.51 1.26
C THR A 202 -4.98 -5.04 0.70
N ILE A 203 -6.08 -4.34 0.97
CA ILE A 203 -7.42 -4.75 0.50
C ILE A 203 -7.51 -4.65 -1.03
N LEU A 204 -7.02 -3.56 -1.62
CA LEU A 204 -7.03 -3.38 -3.07
C LEU A 204 -6.16 -4.41 -3.79
N ASN A 205 -4.97 -4.71 -3.28
CA ASN A 205 -4.10 -5.74 -3.84
C ASN A 205 -4.74 -7.14 -3.80
N GLU A 206 -5.56 -7.41 -2.80
CA GLU A 206 -6.29 -8.67 -2.69
C GLU A 206 -7.53 -8.71 -3.60
N ALA A 207 -8.21 -7.58 -3.78
CA ALA A 207 -9.39 -7.46 -4.61
C ALA A 207 -9.06 -7.33 -6.11
N ASP A 208 -7.93 -6.69 -6.46
CA ASP A 208 -7.50 -6.43 -7.83
C ASP A 208 -6.76 -7.64 -8.44
N ARG A 209 -7.46 -8.76 -8.48
CA ARG A 209 -6.95 -10.01 -9.06
C ARG A 209 -7.74 -10.39 -10.29
N PRO A 210 -7.11 -11.12 -11.24
CA PRO A 210 -7.83 -11.61 -12.41
C PRO A 210 -8.98 -12.50 -11.95
N GLN A 211 -10.19 -12.06 -12.18
CA GLN A 211 -11.36 -12.90 -12.00
C GLN A 211 -11.44 -13.85 -13.17
N VAL A 212 -11.28 -15.14 -12.91
CA VAL A 212 -11.54 -16.18 -13.91
C VAL A 212 -13.05 -16.24 -14.08
N VAL A 213 -13.60 -15.38 -14.92
CA VAL A 213 -14.98 -15.54 -15.38
C VAL A 213 -14.99 -16.82 -16.22
N ARG A 214 -15.48 -17.91 -15.69
CA ARG A 214 -15.73 -19.11 -16.47
C ARG A 214 -16.98 -18.84 -17.31
N GLU A 215 -16.77 -18.21 -18.45
CA GLU A 215 -17.83 -18.13 -19.46
C GLU A 215 -18.03 -19.54 -20.02
N GLU A 216 -19.19 -20.12 -19.78
CA GLU A 216 -19.57 -21.39 -20.36
C GLU A 216 -20.51 -21.13 -21.53
N ILE A 217 -20.02 -21.28 -22.75
CA ILE A 217 -20.82 -21.15 -23.96
C ILE A 217 -21.45 -22.51 -24.26
N LYS A 218 -22.80 -22.57 -24.25
CA LYS A 218 -23.57 -23.76 -24.59
C LYS A 218 -24.35 -23.54 -25.87
N PHE A 219 -24.09 -24.37 -26.86
CA PHE A 219 -24.90 -24.43 -28.09
C PHE A 219 -26.01 -25.44 -27.91
N VAL A 220 -27.24 -24.98 -28.11
CA VAL A 220 -28.45 -25.82 -27.99
C VAL A 220 -29.16 -25.85 -29.35
N LYS A 221 -29.22 -27.02 -30.00
CA LYS A 221 -29.98 -27.18 -31.23
C LYS A 221 -31.45 -27.33 -30.92
N LEU A 222 -32.27 -26.43 -31.48
CA LEU A 222 -33.70 -26.47 -31.35
C LEU A 222 -34.31 -27.29 -32.50
N ASN A 223 -35.27 -28.17 -32.19
CA ASN A 223 -35.93 -29.05 -33.17
C ASN A 223 -37.38 -28.63 -33.52
N PHE A 224 -38.05 -27.91 -32.62
CA PHE A 224 -39.51 -27.68 -32.72
C PHE A 224 -39.92 -26.21 -32.60
N VAL A 225 -38.98 -25.31 -32.27
CA VAL A 225 -39.22 -23.88 -32.07
C VAL A 225 -38.19 -23.11 -32.85
N GLN A 226 -38.55 -21.95 -33.40
CA GLN A 226 -37.61 -21.04 -34.05
C GLN A 226 -36.67 -20.43 -33.05
N ALA A 227 -35.39 -20.27 -33.41
CA ALA A 227 -34.35 -19.76 -32.50
C ALA A 227 -34.68 -18.35 -31.95
N GLY A 228 -35.18 -17.45 -32.80
CA GLY A 228 -35.57 -16.10 -32.36
C GLY A 228 -36.74 -16.07 -31.37
N GLU A 229 -37.74 -16.94 -31.53
CA GLU A 229 -38.86 -17.03 -30.57
C GLU A 229 -38.39 -17.56 -29.20
N MET A 230 -37.46 -18.52 -29.23
CA MET A 230 -36.88 -19.06 -28.00
C MET A 230 -35.97 -18.03 -27.31
N GLN A 231 -35.20 -17.28 -28.08
CA GLN A 231 -34.39 -16.18 -27.55
C GLN A 231 -35.22 -15.16 -26.79
N GLU A 232 -36.30 -14.66 -27.42
CA GLU A 232 -37.20 -13.67 -26.79
C GLU A 232 -37.78 -14.18 -25.46
N ARG A 233 -38.24 -15.45 -25.44
CA ARG A 233 -38.75 -16.07 -24.21
C ARG A 233 -37.69 -16.21 -23.11
N LEU A 234 -36.45 -16.59 -23.48
CA LEU A 234 -35.39 -16.75 -22.52
C LEU A 234 -34.92 -15.39 -22.02
N ASP A 235 -34.77 -14.39 -22.86
CA ASP A 235 -34.41 -13.03 -22.46
C ASP A 235 -35.44 -12.45 -21.47
N ASN A 236 -36.76 -12.67 -21.72
CA ASN A 236 -37.79 -12.26 -20.79
C ASN A 236 -37.71 -12.97 -19.43
N LEU A 237 -37.29 -14.23 -19.39
CA LEU A 237 -37.08 -14.97 -18.15
C LEU A 237 -35.80 -14.51 -17.41
N ILE A 238 -34.73 -14.27 -18.14
CA ILE A 238 -33.42 -13.82 -17.60
C ILE A 238 -33.56 -12.40 -17.01
N GLN A 239 -34.19 -11.49 -17.74
CA GLN A 239 -34.43 -10.11 -17.28
C GLN A 239 -35.53 -10.00 -16.22
N GLY A 240 -36.40 -11.01 -16.11
CA GLY A 240 -37.51 -11.07 -15.17
C GLY A 240 -37.22 -11.92 -13.93
N PRO A 241 -37.96 -13.03 -13.77
CA PRO A 241 -37.94 -13.79 -12.51
C PRO A 241 -36.59 -14.48 -12.19
N LEU A 242 -35.75 -14.71 -13.18
CA LEU A 242 -34.47 -15.38 -12.98
C LEU A 242 -33.32 -14.42 -12.68
N ASN A 243 -33.50 -13.13 -12.90
CA ASN A 243 -32.42 -12.14 -12.72
C ASN A 243 -31.81 -12.17 -11.33
N SER A 244 -32.61 -12.42 -10.29
CA SER A 244 -32.12 -12.48 -8.90
C SER A 244 -31.36 -13.77 -8.54
N TYR A 245 -31.45 -14.81 -9.39
CA TYR A 245 -30.81 -16.11 -9.17
C TYR A 245 -29.59 -16.35 -10.05
N LEU A 246 -29.38 -15.50 -11.08
CA LEU A 246 -28.25 -15.62 -12.00
C LEU A 246 -27.07 -14.79 -11.48
N GLU A 247 -25.98 -15.46 -11.15
CA GLU A 247 -24.71 -14.83 -10.85
C GLU A 247 -23.99 -14.51 -12.17
N GLY A 248 -23.80 -13.22 -12.47
CA GLY A 248 -23.07 -12.76 -13.66
C GLY A 248 -23.99 -12.38 -14.84
N ASN A 249 -23.38 -12.03 -15.96
CA ASN A 249 -24.06 -11.66 -17.20
C ASN A 249 -24.41 -12.91 -18.02
N THR A 250 -25.68 -13.25 -18.08
CA THR A 250 -26.17 -14.31 -18.97
C THR A 250 -26.85 -13.67 -20.17
N SER A 251 -26.42 -14.00 -21.39
CA SER A 251 -27.00 -13.54 -22.63
C SER A 251 -27.35 -14.73 -23.53
N VAL A 252 -28.42 -14.60 -24.32
CA VAL A 252 -28.84 -15.60 -25.30
C VAL A 252 -28.80 -14.97 -26.68
N THR A 253 -28.19 -15.65 -27.63
CA THR A 253 -28.16 -15.23 -29.03
C THR A 253 -28.71 -16.33 -29.90
N ALA A 254 -29.58 -15.96 -30.88
CA ALA A 254 -30.08 -16.86 -31.91
C ALA A 254 -29.24 -16.72 -33.19
N ASP A 255 -28.92 -17.86 -33.80
CA ASP A 255 -28.19 -17.95 -35.07
C ASP A 255 -29.11 -18.51 -36.15
#